data_ee385659e768addda3f4145494344745
#
_entry.id   ee385659e768addda3f4145494344745
#
_cell.length_a   1.000
_cell.length_b   1.000
_cell.length_c   1.000
_cell.angle_alpha   90.00
_cell.angle_beta   90.00
_cell.angle_gamma   90.00
#
_symmetry.space_group_name_H-M   'P 1'
#
loop_
_entity.id
_entity.type
_entity.pdbx_description
1 polymer ?
#
loop_
_entity_poly.entity_id
_entity_poly.type
_entity_poly.pdbx_seq_one_letter_code
_entity_poly.pdbx_strand_id
1 'polypeptide(L)'
;MSASKKQKVSVTEERVFMFSSESVNEGHPDKLADKCSDAVLDACLAADPYSKVACESATKDNMVMVFGEITTGAALDYDKIVRAQVREIGYDSFVDDLSSVDSKGLSCETCEVLVRINKQSPDIAGGVHVGKTDLDVGAGDQGIMFGYASDETENCMPLTHMMATKLGKTLTEVRKDGSLWWLRPDGKTQVTIKYQQKADGSVEPLMIHTVVI
;
A
#
# COMPACT_ATOMS: atom_id res chain seq x y z
N MET A 1 22.21 -27.06 19.50
CA MET A 1 21.58 -25.74 19.25
C MET A 1 22.54 -24.68 19.80
N SER A 2 23.32 -24.04 18.91
CA SER A 2 24.29 -23.01 19.30
C SER A 2 23.53 -21.68 19.47
N ALA A 3 23.53 -21.13 20.67
CA ALA A 3 22.98 -19.82 20.94
C ALA A 3 23.83 -18.77 20.20
N SER A 4 23.25 -18.14 19.19
CA SER A 4 23.83 -17.00 18.49
C SER A 4 24.11 -15.87 19.52
N LYS A 5 25.38 -15.59 19.78
CA LYS A 5 25.78 -14.42 20.54
C LYS A 5 25.35 -13.18 19.76
N LYS A 6 24.34 -12.48 20.25
CA LYS A 6 23.99 -11.15 19.77
C LYS A 6 25.21 -10.25 19.90
N GLN A 7 25.76 -9.82 18.79
CA GLN A 7 26.83 -8.85 18.74
C GLN A 7 26.23 -7.52 19.19
N LYS A 8 26.53 -7.08 20.42
CA LYS A 8 26.18 -5.75 20.89
C LYS A 8 27.02 -4.74 20.11
N VAL A 9 26.37 -4.01 19.22
CA VAL A 9 26.97 -2.79 18.67
C VAL A 9 27.00 -1.80 19.82
N SER A 10 28.19 -1.53 20.37
CA SER A 10 28.36 -0.50 21.39
C SER A 10 28.25 0.86 20.68
N VAL A 11 27.16 1.55 20.87
CA VAL A 11 27.05 2.96 20.53
C VAL A 11 27.81 3.70 21.65
N THR A 12 28.91 4.37 21.30
CA THR A 12 29.82 4.98 22.29
C THR A 12 29.46 6.41 22.65
N GLU A 13 28.51 7.03 21.95
CA GLU A 13 28.12 8.43 22.19
C GLU A 13 26.59 8.59 22.20
N GLU A 14 26.10 9.27 23.23
CA GLU A 14 24.72 9.75 23.27
C GLU A 14 24.53 10.87 22.24
N ARG A 15 23.48 10.80 21.48
CA ARG A 15 23.17 11.83 20.47
C ARG A 15 21.70 12.15 20.42
N VAL A 16 21.41 13.39 20.06
CA VAL A 16 20.06 13.84 19.73
C VAL A 16 19.93 13.92 18.22
N PHE A 17 18.84 13.39 17.68
CA PHE A 17 18.60 13.38 16.23
C PHE A 17 17.10 13.56 15.93
N MET A 18 16.81 13.89 14.68
CA MET A 18 15.47 13.96 14.15
C MET A 18 15.21 12.73 13.28
N PHE A 19 14.01 12.18 13.39
CA PHE A 19 13.54 11.14 12.48
C PHE A 19 12.12 11.44 12.01
N SER A 20 11.85 11.20 10.74
CA SER A 20 10.57 11.48 10.13
C SER A 20 10.01 10.24 9.44
N SER A 21 8.71 10.07 9.53
CA SER A 21 7.97 9.11 8.72
C SER A 21 6.78 9.80 8.05
N GLU A 22 6.41 9.30 6.89
CA GLU A 22 5.23 9.77 6.18
C GLU A 22 4.28 8.62 5.88
N SER A 23 3.04 8.96 5.61
CA SER A 23 2.00 8.04 5.15
C SER A 23 1.16 8.73 4.09
N VAL A 24 0.61 7.97 3.17
CA VAL A 24 -0.30 8.45 2.13
C VAL A 24 -1.68 7.85 2.32
N ASN A 25 -2.71 8.60 1.95
CA ASN A 25 -4.09 8.16 2.06
C ASN A 25 -4.47 7.23 0.89
N GLU A 26 -5.63 6.61 0.99
CA GLU A 26 -6.10 5.62 0.01
C GLU A 26 -6.27 6.18 -1.41
N GLY A 27 -6.50 7.48 -1.56
CA GLY A 27 -6.62 8.15 -2.85
C GLY A 27 -5.30 8.68 -3.43
N HIS A 28 -4.18 8.51 -2.73
CA HIS A 28 -2.88 8.81 -3.29
C HIS A 28 -2.57 7.85 -4.46
N PRO A 29 -1.96 8.33 -5.58
CA PRO A 29 -1.71 7.49 -6.75
C PRO A 29 -1.09 6.13 -6.45
N ASP A 30 -0.08 6.07 -5.58
CA ASP A 30 0.58 4.82 -5.21
C ASP A 30 -0.39 3.85 -4.50
N LYS A 31 -1.21 4.35 -3.56
CA LYS A 31 -2.18 3.51 -2.84
C LYS A 31 -3.38 3.14 -3.69
N LEU A 32 -3.80 4.01 -4.59
CA LEU A 32 -4.83 3.69 -5.58
C LEU A 32 -4.37 2.56 -6.49
N ALA A 33 -3.12 2.60 -6.97
CA ALA A 33 -2.53 1.53 -7.77
C ALA A 33 -2.51 0.20 -7.00
N ASP A 34 -1.99 0.20 -5.76
CA ASP A 34 -2.02 -0.98 -4.88
C ASP A 34 -3.44 -1.55 -4.74
N LYS A 35 -4.42 -0.70 -4.42
CA LYS A 35 -5.81 -1.13 -4.22
C LYS A 35 -6.45 -1.69 -5.50
N CYS A 36 -6.11 -1.17 -6.66
CA CYS A 36 -6.58 -1.72 -7.93
C CYS A 36 -5.98 -3.11 -8.19
N SER A 37 -4.69 -3.31 -7.93
CA SER A 37 -4.03 -4.61 -8.03
C SER A 37 -4.61 -5.62 -7.04
N ASP A 38 -4.83 -5.21 -5.78
CA ASP A 38 -5.45 -6.02 -4.74
C ASP A 38 -6.88 -6.42 -5.13
N ALA A 39 -7.69 -5.50 -5.66
CA ALA A 39 -9.05 -5.80 -6.08
C ALA A 39 -9.09 -6.83 -7.23
N VAL A 40 -8.13 -6.79 -8.15
CA VAL A 40 -7.99 -7.81 -9.19
C VAL A 40 -7.60 -9.16 -8.59
N LEU A 41 -6.65 -9.18 -7.65
CA LEU A 41 -6.24 -10.39 -6.93
C LEU A 41 -7.43 -11.01 -6.18
N ASP A 42 -8.15 -10.22 -5.41
CA ASP A 42 -9.30 -10.65 -4.63
C ASP A 42 -10.40 -11.24 -5.52
N ALA A 43 -10.70 -10.59 -6.65
CA ALA A 43 -11.68 -11.09 -7.61
C ALA A 43 -11.24 -12.42 -8.25
N CYS A 44 -9.96 -12.59 -8.55
CA CYS A 44 -9.41 -13.85 -9.04
C CYS A 44 -9.59 -14.96 -8.01
N LEU A 45 -9.12 -14.73 -6.78
CA LEU A 45 -9.12 -15.74 -5.71
C LEU A 45 -10.53 -16.10 -5.23
N ALA A 46 -11.47 -15.15 -5.24
CA ALA A 46 -12.86 -15.40 -4.90
C ALA A 46 -13.54 -16.36 -5.89
N ALA A 47 -13.18 -16.27 -7.18
CA ALA A 47 -13.75 -17.11 -8.22
C ALA A 47 -12.96 -18.42 -8.47
N ASP A 48 -11.65 -18.38 -8.30
CA ASP A 48 -10.73 -19.51 -8.46
C ASP A 48 -9.59 -19.40 -7.44
N PRO A 49 -9.65 -20.16 -6.32
CA PRO A 49 -8.62 -20.13 -5.28
C PRO A 49 -7.22 -20.56 -5.74
N TYR A 50 -7.11 -21.19 -6.89
CA TYR A 50 -5.84 -21.62 -7.47
C TYR A 50 -5.25 -20.64 -8.49
N SER A 51 -5.88 -19.48 -8.66
CA SER A 51 -5.37 -18.42 -9.53
C SER A 51 -3.92 -18.07 -9.23
N LYS A 52 -3.15 -17.79 -10.28
CA LYS A 52 -1.80 -17.26 -10.20
C LYS A 52 -1.85 -15.83 -10.74
N VAL A 53 -1.63 -14.87 -9.87
CA VAL A 53 -1.89 -13.46 -10.15
C VAL A 53 -0.63 -12.64 -9.94
N ALA A 54 -0.11 -12.07 -11.01
CA ALA A 54 0.91 -11.05 -11.02
C ALA A 54 0.32 -9.83 -11.72
N CYS A 55 -0.38 -9.00 -10.94
CA CYS A 55 -1.08 -7.81 -11.43
C CYS A 55 -0.44 -6.55 -10.86
N GLU A 56 0.06 -5.73 -11.75
CA GLU A 56 0.58 -4.41 -11.45
C GLU A 56 -0.41 -3.34 -11.91
N SER A 57 -0.35 -2.18 -11.28
CA SER A 57 -1.19 -1.04 -11.66
C SER A 57 -0.38 0.24 -11.71
N ALA A 58 -0.81 1.15 -12.58
CA ALA A 58 -0.31 2.51 -12.66
C ALA A 58 -1.46 3.48 -12.88
N THR A 59 -1.32 4.69 -12.35
CA THR A 59 -2.33 5.74 -12.53
C THR A 59 -1.69 7.07 -12.87
N LYS A 60 -2.35 7.84 -13.71
CA LYS A 60 -1.96 9.20 -14.06
C LYS A 60 -3.17 9.97 -14.56
N ASP A 61 -3.41 11.14 -13.96
CA ASP A 61 -4.55 12.00 -14.29
C ASP A 61 -5.90 11.22 -14.20
N ASN A 62 -6.68 11.19 -15.25
CA ASN A 62 -7.94 10.42 -15.31
C ASN A 62 -7.76 9.05 -15.98
N MET A 63 -6.65 8.35 -15.68
CA MET A 63 -6.34 7.04 -16.26
C MET A 63 -5.86 6.08 -15.17
N VAL A 64 -6.33 4.82 -15.25
CA VAL A 64 -5.80 3.68 -14.49
C VAL A 64 -5.45 2.57 -15.46
N MET A 65 -4.23 2.06 -15.36
CA MET A 65 -3.79 0.90 -16.12
C MET A 65 -3.56 -0.27 -15.18
N VAL A 66 -4.08 -1.45 -15.55
CA VAL A 66 -3.75 -2.73 -14.92
C VAL A 66 -3.07 -3.63 -15.95
N PHE A 67 -1.96 -4.25 -15.56
CA PHE A 67 -1.13 -5.03 -16.46
C PHE A 67 -0.40 -6.15 -15.73
N GLY A 68 0.07 -7.11 -16.49
CA GLY A 68 0.81 -8.23 -15.94
C GLY A 68 0.35 -9.58 -16.47
N GLU A 69 0.55 -10.63 -15.68
CA GLU A 69 0.28 -12.00 -16.08
C GLU A 69 -0.65 -12.67 -15.06
N ILE A 70 -1.78 -13.17 -15.53
CA ILE A 70 -2.78 -13.86 -14.70
C ILE A 70 -3.14 -15.19 -15.34
N THR A 71 -3.07 -16.26 -14.56
CA THR A 71 -3.62 -17.57 -14.90
C THR A 71 -4.74 -17.88 -13.93
N THR A 72 -5.99 -17.87 -14.43
CA THR A 72 -7.20 -18.14 -13.64
C THR A 72 -8.24 -18.85 -14.49
N GLY A 73 -9.11 -19.62 -13.86
CA GLY A 73 -10.33 -20.14 -14.45
C GLY A 73 -11.50 -19.15 -14.43
N ALA A 74 -11.34 -18.01 -13.76
CA ALA A 74 -12.37 -16.98 -13.64
C ALA A 74 -12.52 -16.15 -14.92
N ALA A 75 -13.75 -15.80 -15.27
CA ALA A 75 -14.05 -14.82 -16.30
C ALA A 75 -14.30 -13.45 -15.61
N LEU A 76 -13.33 -12.57 -15.64
CA LEU A 76 -13.35 -11.29 -14.91
C LEU A 76 -13.47 -10.11 -15.88
N ASP A 77 -14.21 -9.09 -15.44
CA ASP A 77 -14.32 -7.80 -16.10
C ASP A 77 -13.41 -6.80 -15.34
N TYR A 78 -12.18 -6.71 -15.77
CA TYR A 78 -11.16 -5.87 -15.12
C TYR A 78 -11.54 -4.38 -15.12
N ASP A 79 -12.22 -3.89 -16.16
CA ASP A 79 -12.69 -2.50 -16.21
C ASP A 79 -13.66 -2.22 -15.05
N LYS A 80 -14.65 -3.09 -14.87
CA LYS A 80 -15.60 -2.95 -13.76
C LYS A 80 -14.95 -3.06 -12.38
N ILE A 81 -14.00 -3.97 -12.21
CA ILE A 81 -13.28 -4.13 -10.93
C ILE A 81 -12.53 -2.85 -10.58
N VAL A 82 -11.78 -2.31 -11.54
CA VAL A 82 -11.00 -1.06 -11.34
C VAL A 82 -11.94 0.12 -11.03
N ARG A 83 -13.02 0.31 -11.80
CA ARG A 83 -13.98 1.40 -11.57
C ARG A 83 -14.67 1.28 -10.21
N ALA A 84 -15.01 0.06 -9.79
CA ALA A 84 -15.59 -0.16 -8.46
C ALA A 84 -14.62 0.26 -7.35
N GLN A 85 -13.33 -0.08 -7.50
CA GLN A 85 -12.31 0.30 -6.53
C GLN A 85 -12.06 1.81 -6.51
N VAL A 86 -12.00 2.46 -7.67
CA VAL A 86 -11.87 3.92 -7.78
C VAL A 86 -13.06 4.62 -7.11
N ARG A 87 -14.29 4.10 -7.27
CA ARG A 87 -15.49 4.61 -6.60
C ARG A 87 -15.43 4.42 -5.08
N GLU A 88 -15.02 3.25 -4.60
CA GLU A 88 -14.92 2.95 -3.16
C GLU A 88 -13.95 3.87 -2.43
N ILE A 89 -12.83 4.22 -3.08
CA ILE A 89 -11.87 5.18 -2.58
C ILE A 89 -12.49 6.58 -2.41
N GLY A 90 -13.51 6.92 -3.22
CA GLY A 90 -14.22 8.18 -3.16
C GLY A 90 -13.95 9.11 -4.36
N TYR A 91 -13.44 8.57 -5.47
CA TYR A 91 -13.42 9.22 -6.78
C TYR A 91 -14.70 8.89 -7.54
N ASP A 92 -15.80 8.94 -6.82
CA ASP A 92 -17.15 8.88 -7.33
C ASP A 92 -17.54 10.22 -7.96
N SER A 93 -18.61 10.21 -8.74
CA SER A 93 -19.05 11.40 -9.45
C SER A 93 -19.25 12.60 -8.53
N PHE A 94 -18.79 13.71 -8.99
CA PHE A 94 -18.94 15.10 -8.59
C PHE A 94 -19.99 15.36 -7.50
N VAL A 95 -19.57 15.95 -6.40
CA VAL A 95 -20.46 16.73 -5.55
C VAL A 95 -20.81 17.98 -6.36
N ASP A 96 -22.06 18.10 -6.77
CA ASP A 96 -22.57 19.08 -7.73
C ASP A 96 -22.16 20.54 -7.47
N ASP A 97 -21.75 20.86 -6.25
CA ASP A 97 -21.42 22.23 -5.83
C ASP A 97 -19.91 22.58 -5.92
N LEU A 98 -19.05 21.60 -6.18
CA LEU A 98 -17.61 21.80 -6.36
C LEU A 98 -17.13 21.52 -7.80
N SER A 99 -18.04 21.32 -8.72
CA SER A 99 -17.76 20.89 -10.10
C SER A 99 -16.75 21.75 -10.86
N SER A 100 -16.63 23.03 -10.50
CA SER A 100 -15.65 23.95 -11.12
C SER A 100 -14.22 23.76 -10.59
N VAL A 101 -14.05 23.17 -9.41
CA VAL A 101 -12.75 22.98 -8.75
C VAL A 101 -12.20 21.57 -9.03
N ASP A 102 -13.08 20.58 -9.20
CA ASP A 102 -12.75 19.17 -9.26
C ASP A 102 -12.71 18.55 -10.66
N SER A 103 -12.84 19.35 -11.70
CA SER A 103 -12.86 18.85 -13.09
C SER A 103 -11.51 18.30 -13.59
N LYS A 104 -10.48 18.28 -12.75
CA LYS A 104 -9.10 17.86 -13.10
C LYS A 104 -8.60 16.65 -12.33
N GLY A 105 -9.48 15.78 -11.89
CA GLY A 105 -9.09 14.59 -11.11
C GLY A 105 -9.56 13.29 -11.75
N LEU A 106 -9.23 12.20 -11.09
CA LEU A 106 -9.71 10.87 -11.41
C LEU A 106 -11.21 10.77 -11.13
N SER A 107 -11.95 10.12 -12.02
CA SER A 107 -13.38 9.81 -11.84
C SER A 107 -13.68 8.37 -12.25
N CYS A 108 -14.37 7.63 -11.39
CA CYS A 108 -14.78 6.25 -11.69
C CYS A 108 -15.67 6.13 -12.92
N GLU A 109 -16.39 7.21 -13.30
CA GLU A 109 -17.30 7.21 -14.45
C GLU A 109 -16.55 7.48 -15.77
N THR A 110 -15.58 8.42 -15.75
CA THR A 110 -14.96 8.93 -16.97
C THR A 110 -13.50 8.52 -17.16
N CYS A 111 -12.89 7.86 -16.17
CA CYS A 111 -11.48 7.46 -16.31
C CYS A 111 -11.29 6.48 -17.47
N GLU A 112 -10.14 6.60 -18.12
CA GLU A 112 -9.67 5.60 -19.06
C GLU A 112 -9.10 4.41 -18.27
N VAL A 113 -9.65 3.22 -18.48
CA VAL A 113 -9.11 1.98 -17.90
C VAL A 113 -8.39 1.19 -18.98
N LEU A 114 -7.07 1.09 -18.84
CA LEU A 114 -6.22 0.34 -19.76
C LEU A 114 -5.93 -1.05 -19.16
N VAL A 115 -6.30 -2.10 -19.89
CA VAL A 115 -6.04 -3.48 -19.47
C VAL A 115 -4.99 -4.09 -20.38
N ARG A 116 -3.88 -4.56 -19.79
CA ARG A 116 -2.79 -5.25 -20.47
C ARG A 116 -2.39 -6.50 -19.70
N ILE A 117 -3.35 -7.41 -19.55
CA ILE A 117 -3.19 -8.66 -18.82
C ILE A 117 -3.10 -9.81 -19.83
N ASN A 118 -2.07 -10.61 -19.68
CA ASN A 118 -1.84 -11.81 -20.48
C ASN A 118 -1.86 -13.05 -19.58
N LYS A 119 -1.95 -14.21 -20.19
CA LYS A 119 -1.75 -15.47 -19.47
C LYS A 119 -0.25 -15.72 -19.28
N GLN A 120 0.14 -16.27 -18.14
CA GLN A 120 1.53 -16.63 -17.85
C GLN A 120 2.10 -17.58 -18.90
N SER A 121 3.39 -17.40 -19.22
CA SER A 121 4.12 -18.29 -20.15
C SER A 121 4.01 -19.76 -19.69
N PRO A 122 3.70 -20.69 -20.64
CA PRO A 122 3.66 -22.12 -20.35
C PRO A 122 4.98 -22.67 -19.78
N ASP A 123 6.12 -22.11 -20.17
CA ASP A 123 7.45 -22.54 -19.71
C ASP A 123 7.63 -22.23 -18.23
N ILE A 124 7.23 -21.02 -17.78
CA ILE A 124 7.27 -20.63 -16.38
C ILE A 124 6.27 -21.47 -15.59
N ALA A 125 5.04 -21.60 -16.07
CA ALA A 125 4.00 -22.42 -15.43
C ALA A 125 4.44 -23.87 -15.23
N GLY A 126 5.09 -24.48 -16.24
CA GLY A 126 5.65 -25.82 -16.17
C GLY A 126 6.76 -25.97 -15.14
N GLY A 127 7.58 -24.94 -14.97
CA GLY A 127 8.65 -24.91 -13.96
C GLY A 127 8.12 -24.77 -12.52
N VAL A 128 7.02 -24.05 -12.32
CA VAL A 128 6.55 -23.66 -10.99
C VAL A 128 5.45 -24.57 -10.44
N HIS A 129 4.37 -24.82 -11.18
CA HIS A 129 3.19 -25.46 -10.60
C HIS A 129 2.53 -26.56 -11.45
N VAL A 130 2.72 -26.59 -12.77
CA VAL A 130 2.06 -27.58 -13.64
C VAL A 130 2.57 -28.99 -13.34
N GLY A 131 1.64 -29.91 -13.01
CA GLY A 131 1.97 -31.30 -12.72
C GLY A 131 2.65 -31.55 -11.36
N LYS A 132 2.64 -30.55 -10.47
CA LYS A 132 3.21 -30.66 -9.11
C LYS A 132 2.11 -30.76 -8.05
N THR A 133 2.46 -31.38 -6.91
CA THR A 133 1.61 -31.35 -5.71
C THR A 133 1.80 -30.04 -4.97
N ASP A 134 0.90 -29.70 -4.05
CA ASP A 134 0.98 -28.47 -3.24
C ASP A 134 2.30 -28.36 -2.44
N LEU A 135 2.92 -29.50 -2.11
CA LEU A 135 4.21 -29.53 -1.41
C LEU A 135 5.43 -29.32 -2.33
N ASP A 136 5.25 -29.52 -3.63
CA ASP A 136 6.33 -29.46 -4.63
C ASP A 136 6.29 -28.17 -5.46
N VAL A 137 5.31 -27.29 -5.22
CA VAL A 137 5.21 -26.00 -5.93
C VAL A 137 6.45 -25.17 -5.67
N GLY A 138 7.09 -24.71 -6.75
CA GLY A 138 8.26 -23.83 -6.69
C GLY A 138 7.87 -22.37 -6.48
N ALA A 139 8.85 -21.55 -6.12
CA ALA A 139 8.68 -20.09 -6.12
C ALA A 139 8.56 -19.55 -7.55
N GLY A 140 7.67 -18.59 -7.74
CA GLY A 140 7.47 -17.94 -9.04
C GLY A 140 8.62 -17.00 -9.44
N ASP A 141 9.40 -16.53 -8.45
CA ASP A 141 10.54 -15.64 -8.67
C ASP A 141 11.57 -15.78 -7.54
N GLN A 142 12.71 -15.14 -7.70
CA GLN A 142 13.69 -14.95 -6.65
C GLN A 142 13.18 -13.96 -5.62
N GLY A 143 13.66 -14.03 -4.39
CA GLY A 143 13.26 -13.09 -3.36
C GLY A 143 14.31 -12.91 -2.28
N ILE A 144 14.36 -11.70 -1.72
CA ILE A 144 15.07 -11.36 -0.50
C ILE A 144 14.12 -10.61 0.41
N MET A 145 14.10 -10.95 1.69
CA MET A 145 13.22 -10.32 2.67
C MET A 145 14.03 -9.70 3.79
N PHE A 146 13.56 -8.54 4.28
CA PHE A 146 14.09 -7.87 5.44
C PHE A 146 13.02 -7.77 6.50
N GLY A 147 13.39 -7.99 7.75
CA GLY A 147 12.52 -7.83 8.90
C GLY A 147 13.03 -6.69 9.78
N TYR A 148 12.12 -5.86 10.26
CA TYR A 148 12.41 -4.81 11.23
C TYR A 148 11.26 -4.69 12.24
N ALA A 149 11.60 -4.47 13.50
CA ALA A 149 10.64 -4.19 14.56
C ALA A 149 11.28 -3.24 15.59
N SER A 150 10.47 -2.44 16.25
CA SER A 150 10.84 -1.51 17.30
C SER A 150 9.91 -1.70 18.50
N ASP A 151 10.40 -1.45 19.71
CA ASP A 151 9.61 -1.49 20.93
C ASP A 151 9.03 -0.10 21.31
N GLU A 152 9.08 0.86 20.39
CA GLU A 152 8.55 2.21 20.60
C GLU A 152 7.03 2.26 20.73
N THR A 153 6.32 1.28 20.17
CA THR A 153 4.86 1.19 20.20
C THR A 153 4.38 -0.24 20.41
N GLU A 154 3.15 -0.41 20.86
CA GLU A 154 2.53 -1.73 21.04
C GLU A 154 2.46 -2.55 19.74
N ASN A 155 2.46 -1.88 18.59
CA ASN A 155 2.44 -2.52 17.27
C ASN A 155 3.83 -2.92 16.76
N CYS A 156 4.86 -2.77 17.59
CA CYS A 156 6.25 -3.02 17.22
C CYS A 156 6.74 -2.20 16.01
N MET A 157 6.18 -1.01 15.83
CA MET A 157 6.52 -0.08 14.76
C MET A 157 7.08 1.24 15.31
N PRO A 158 7.93 1.95 14.56
CA PRO A 158 8.41 3.27 14.95
C PRO A 158 7.27 4.24 15.25
N LEU A 159 7.42 5.05 16.31
CA LEU A 159 6.39 5.99 16.74
C LEU A 159 6.03 7.01 15.65
N THR A 160 7.02 7.51 14.91
CA THR A 160 6.78 8.44 13.79
C THR A 160 5.88 7.83 12.73
N HIS A 161 6.12 6.56 12.37
CA HIS A 161 5.31 5.83 11.40
C HIS A 161 3.87 5.62 11.90
N MET A 162 3.72 5.17 13.14
CA MET A 162 2.39 4.95 13.73
C MET A 162 1.57 6.24 13.79
N MET A 163 2.21 7.37 14.14
CA MET A 163 1.52 8.66 14.19
C MET A 163 1.12 9.15 12.81
N ALA A 164 2.02 9.08 11.81
CA ALA A 164 1.71 9.47 10.44
C ALA A 164 0.55 8.62 9.88
N THR A 165 0.59 7.31 10.06
CA THR A 165 -0.46 6.39 9.60
C THR A 165 -1.81 6.67 10.29
N LYS A 166 -1.81 6.91 11.60
CA LYS A 166 -3.05 7.24 12.35
C LYS A 166 -3.66 8.57 11.86
N LEU A 167 -2.84 9.58 11.59
CA LEU A 167 -3.32 10.86 11.04
C LEU A 167 -3.98 10.65 9.67
N GLY A 168 -3.34 9.92 8.75
CA GLY A 168 -3.90 9.60 7.45
C GLY A 168 -5.21 8.81 7.55
N LYS A 169 -5.27 7.81 8.43
CA LYS A 169 -6.50 7.07 8.72
C LYS A 169 -7.62 7.99 9.20
N THR A 170 -7.34 8.86 10.17
CA THR A 170 -8.32 9.82 10.68
C THR A 170 -8.84 10.76 9.60
N LEU A 171 -7.96 11.28 8.73
CA LEU A 171 -8.38 12.10 7.58
C LEU A 171 -9.36 11.35 6.66
N THR A 172 -9.09 10.08 6.39
CA THR A 172 -9.98 9.23 5.58
C THR A 172 -11.33 9.01 6.29
N GLU A 173 -11.32 8.75 7.60
CA GLU A 173 -12.54 8.54 8.40
C GLU A 173 -13.42 9.79 8.41
N VAL A 174 -12.88 10.96 8.74
CA VAL A 174 -13.65 12.22 8.81
C VAL A 174 -14.10 12.73 7.42
N ARG A 175 -13.43 12.32 6.35
CA ARG A 175 -13.91 12.53 4.99
C ARG A 175 -15.12 11.63 4.68
N LYS A 176 -15.01 10.34 4.97
CA LYS A 176 -16.06 9.35 4.65
C LYS A 176 -17.31 9.51 5.51
N ASP A 177 -17.19 9.95 6.76
CA ASP A 177 -18.34 10.23 7.64
C ASP A 177 -18.97 11.61 7.41
N GLY A 178 -18.36 12.44 6.55
CA GLY A 178 -18.85 13.77 6.20
C GLY A 178 -18.53 14.87 7.22
N SER A 179 -17.81 14.57 8.31
CA SER A 179 -17.40 15.57 9.31
C SER A 179 -16.54 16.67 8.69
N LEU A 180 -15.68 16.30 7.73
CA LEU A 180 -14.91 17.22 6.90
C LEU A 180 -15.25 16.97 5.42
N TRP A 181 -16.45 17.32 5.01
CA TRP A 181 -17.04 17.04 3.70
C TRP A 181 -16.23 17.58 2.50
N TRP A 182 -15.41 18.61 2.75
CA TRP A 182 -14.56 19.24 1.73
C TRP A 182 -13.23 18.50 1.50
N LEU A 183 -12.87 17.51 2.31
CA LEU A 183 -11.67 16.69 2.08
C LEU A 183 -11.84 15.81 0.84
N ARG A 184 -10.72 15.62 0.14
CA ARG A 184 -10.64 14.73 -1.02
C ARG A 184 -9.89 13.44 -0.66
N PRO A 185 -9.99 12.38 -1.51
CA PRO A 185 -9.39 11.09 -1.20
C PRO A 185 -7.87 11.08 -1.11
N ASP A 186 -7.20 11.92 -1.90
CA ASP A 186 -5.74 12.06 -1.83
C ASP A 186 -5.33 12.84 -0.58
N GLY A 187 -4.23 12.44 -0.02
CA GLY A 187 -3.65 13.12 1.14
C GLY A 187 -2.34 12.46 1.57
N LYS A 188 -1.53 13.26 2.25
CA LYS A 188 -0.24 12.83 2.77
C LYS A 188 -0.04 13.41 4.16
N THR A 189 0.54 12.62 5.04
CA THR A 189 0.86 13.02 6.41
C THR A 189 2.31 12.72 6.70
N GLN A 190 2.97 13.61 7.42
CA GLN A 190 4.35 13.44 7.86
C GLN A 190 4.49 13.84 9.32
N VAL A 191 5.19 13.02 10.10
CA VAL A 191 5.51 13.32 11.50
C VAL A 191 7.01 13.24 11.70
N THR A 192 7.59 14.30 12.27
CA THR A 192 8.99 14.38 12.69
C THR A 192 9.06 14.40 14.20
N ILE A 193 9.84 13.52 14.78
CA ILE A 193 10.09 13.45 16.23
C ILE A 193 11.58 13.65 16.49
N LYS A 194 11.86 14.40 17.56
CA LYS A 194 13.20 14.55 18.12
C LYS A 194 13.44 13.41 19.10
N TYR A 195 14.50 12.65 18.89
CA TYR A 195 14.89 11.50 19.68
C TYR A 195 16.23 11.73 20.39
N GLN A 196 16.40 11.06 21.52
CA GLN A 196 17.70 10.83 22.14
C GLN A 196 18.10 9.36 21.98
N GLN A 197 19.27 9.12 21.44
CA GLN A 197 19.90 7.80 21.47
C GLN A 197 20.77 7.70 22.71
N LYS A 198 20.56 6.65 23.51
CA LYS A 198 21.33 6.35 24.73
C LYS A 198 22.57 5.51 24.43
N ALA A 199 23.48 5.45 25.38
CA ALA A 199 24.73 4.69 25.25
C ALA A 199 24.53 3.17 24.98
N ASP A 200 23.41 2.61 25.39
CA ASP A 200 23.04 1.20 25.13
C ASP A 200 22.40 0.99 23.74
N GLY A 201 22.26 2.06 22.96
CA GLY A 201 21.67 2.05 21.62
C GLY A 201 20.14 2.21 21.60
N SER A 202 19.49 2.24 22.76
CA SER A 202 18.04 2.51 22.83
C SER A 202 17.73 3.95 22.41
N VAL A 203 16.52 4.18 21.91
CA VAL A 203 16.03 5.48 21.50
C VAL A 203 14.85 5.91 22.36
N GLU A 204 14.82 7.18 22.73
CA GLU A 204 13.73 7.76 23.51
C GLU A 204 13.15 8.97 22.76
N PRO A 205 11.82 9.01 22.51
CA PRO A 205 11.19 10.17 21.89
C PRO A 205 11.13 11.32 22.91
N LEU A 206 11.66 12.49 22.52
CA LEU A 206 11.68 13.67 23.39
C LEU A 206 10.48 14.58 23.12
N MET A 207 10.19 14.84 21.85
CA MET A 207 9.09 15.72 21.46
C MET A 207 8.70 15.53 19.98
N ILE A 208 7.44 15.79 19.68
CA ILE A 208 7.00 16.00 18.29
C ILE A 208 7.56 17.34 17.83
N HIS A 209 8.35 17.33 16.78
CA HIS A 209 8.97 18.53 16.22
C HIS A 209 8.10 19.16 15.12
N THR A 210 7.61 18.36 14.20
CA THR A 210 6.85 18.84 13.05
C THR A 210 5.76 17.83 12.66
N VAL A 211 4.59 18.34 12.34
CA VAL A 211 3.51 17.62 11.65
C VAL A 211 3.18 18.37 10.38
N VAL A 212 3.13 17.65 9.25
CA VAL A 212 2.73 18.18 7.95
C VAL A 212 1.57 17.32 7.43
N ILE A 213 0.54 17.99 6.97
CA ILE A 213 -0.63 17.37 6.35
C ILE A 213 -0.92 18.08 5.03
#